data_7dc99b653d8a4e004ec96971c786113a
#
_entry.id   7dc99b653d8a4e004ec96971c786113a
#
_cell.length_a   1.000
_cell.length_b   1.000
_cell.length_c   1.000
_cell.angle_alpha   90.00
_cell.angle_beta   90.00
_cell.angle_gamma   90.00
#
_symmetry.space_group_name_H-M   'P 1'
#
loop_
_entity.id
_entity.type
_entity.pdbx_description
1 polymer ?
#
loop_
_entity_poly.entity_id
_entity_poly.type
_entity_poly.pdbx_seq_one_letter_code
_entity_poly.pdbx_strand_id
1 'polypeptide(L)'
;MAAEQFVRSKPHVNVGTIGHVDHGKTTLTAAILHVLSKKGLAKERNVDEIDNAPEERERGITIATSHCEYESDTRHYAHVDCPGHADYIKNMITGAAQMDGAILVVSATDGPMPQTREHILLARQVGVPAIVVFINKVDMVDDPELVDLVEAEVRELLSKYEFDGDNAAIIRGSALKALEAGSAEEEAAKPILDLMAALDANIPEPVRETDKPFLMPVEDIFSIEGRGTVVTGRIERGVVNINEEIEIVGLRPTSKTVVTGIEMFNKSLGEGKAGDNAGLLLRGIKKEDVERGQVLAKPGSITPHTEFEGEVYILTKEEGGRHTPFFKGYKPQFYIRTTDVTGEVILPEGTEMVMPGDTIKLNIKLISPVAMEEGMRFAIREGGRTVGAGVCTKILK
;
A
#
# COMPACT_ATOMS: atom_id res chain seq x y z
N MET A 1 -6.63 -31.47 -5.54
CA MET A 1 -8.02 -30.98 -5.61
C MET A 1 -8.02 -29.75 -6.51
N ALA A 2 -9.04 -29.54 -7.36
CA ALA A 2 -9.16 -28.29 -8.12
C ALA A 2 -9.33 -27.14 -7.13
N ALA A 3 -8.65 -25.99 -7.38
CA ALA A 3 -8.85 -24.80 -6.55
C ALA A 3 -10.31 -24.34 -6.66
N GLU A 4 -10.86 -23.84 -5.57
CA GLU A 4 -12.20 -23.25 -5.57
C GLU A 4 -12.21 -22.04 -6.52
N GLN A 5 -13.32 -21.83 -7.23
CA GLN A 5 -13.45 -20.72 -8.15
C GLN A 5 -13.89 -19.47 -7.39
N PHE A 6 -13.20 -18.34 -7.60
CA PHE A 6 -13.62 -17.06 -7.04
C PHE A 6 -14.86 -16.54 -7.77
N VAL A 7 -15.90 -16.21 -7.02
CA VAL A 7 -17.16 -15.64 -7.55
C VAL A 7 -17.24 -14.17 -7.17
N ARG A 8 -17.31 -13.29 -8.17
CA ARG A 8 -17.46 -11.83 -7.97
C ARG A 8 -18.93 -11.49 -7.71
N SER A 9 -19.35 -11.56 -6.44
CA SER A 9 -20.74 -11.27 -6.03
C SER A 9 -20.96 -9.82 -5.58
N LYS A 10 -19.89 -9.14 -5.17
CA LYS A 10 -19.91 -7.77 -4.63
C LYS A 10 -18.80 -6.92 -5.25
N PRO A 11 -18.92 -5.57 -5.25
CA PRO A 11 -17.82 -4.67 -5.59
C PRO A 11 -16.58 -4.97 -4.77
N HIS A 12 -15.42 -5.01 -5.41
CA HIS A 12 -14.13 -5.30 -4.77
C HIS A 12 -13.39 -4.02 -4.45
N VAL A 13 -12.98 -3.86 -3.18
CA VAL A 13 -12.29 -2.69 -2.66
C VAL A 13 -11.03 -3.14 -1.90
N ASN A 14 -9.90 -2.49 -2.18
CA ASN A 14 -8.66 -2.73 -1.47
C ASN A 14 -8.51 -1.71 -0.34
N VAL A 15 -8.40 -2.17 0.88
CA VAL A 15 -8.11 -1.33 2.05
C VAL A 15 -6.86 -1.84 2.75
N GLY A 16 -6.32 -1.05 3.66
CA GLY A 16 -5.23 -1.55 4.48
C GLY A 16 -4.99 -0.68 5.70
N THR A 17 -4.32 -1.26 6.68
CA THR A 17 -3.94 -0.60 7.93
C THR A 17 -2.63 0.13 7.78
N ILE A 18 -2.61 1.41 8.17
CA ILE A 18 -1.42 2.26 8.26
C ILE A 18 -1.35 2.90 9.65
N GLY A 19 -0.19 3.37 10.05
CA GLY A 19 0.03 4.02 11.36
C GLY A 19 1.31 3.56 12.04
N HIS A 20 1.59 4.11 13.21
CA HIS A 20 2.82 3.88 13.95
C HIS A 20 2.98 2.41 14.38
N VAL A 21 4.22 1.99 14.64
CA VAL A 21 4.51 0.71 15.29
C VAL A 21 3.81 0.67 16.66
N ASP A 22 3.38 -0.51 17.10
CA ASP A 22 2.69 -0.77 18.37
C ASP A 22 1.32 -0.07 18.58
N HIS A 23 0.78 0.63 17.56
CA HIS A 23 -0.59 1.18 17.62
C HIS A 23 -1.67 0.11 17.44
N GLY A 24 -1.29 -1.14 17.12
CA GLY A 24 -2.21 -2.28 17.06
C GLY A 24 -2.86 -2.50 15.69
N LYS A 25 -2.15 -2.23 14.59
CA LYS A 25 -2.63 -2.46 13.22
C LYS A 25 -2.99 -3.91 12.96
N THR A 26 -2.05 -4.83 13.19
CA THR A 26 -2.24 -6.27 13.01
C THR A 26 -3.28 -6.83 13.97
N THR A 27 -3.32 -6.29 15.21
CA THR A 27 -4.38 -6.63 16.18
C THR A 27 -5.74 -6.22 15.68
N LEU A 28 -5.87 -5.03 15.07
CA LEU A 28 -7.12 -4.56 14.47
C LEU A 28 -7.52 -5.44 13.27
N THR A 29 -6.57 -5.79 12.41
CA THR A 29 -6.80 -6.70 11.28
C THR A 29 -7.32 -8.05 11.77
N ALA A 30 -6.71 -8.62 12.80
CA ALA A 30 -7.19 -9.87 13.42
C ALA A 30 -8.59 -9.70 14.04
N ALA A 31 -8.87 -8.55 14.71
CA ALA A 31 -10.18 -8.27 15.30
C ALA A 31 -11.29 -8.15 14.23
N ILE A 32 -10.99 -7.52 13.08
CA ILE A 32 -11.91 -7.47 11.95
C ILE A 32 -12.26 -8.88 11.48
N LEU A 33 -11.24 -9.72 11.24
CA LEU A 33 -11.45 -11.11 10.80
C LEU A 33 -12.23 -11.93 11.84
N HIS A 34 -11.91 -11.76 13.13
CA HIS A 34 -12.60 -12.45 14.23
C HIS A 34 -14.09 -12.09 14.29
N VAL A 35 -14.42 -10.80 14.39
CA VAL A 35 -15.82 -10.34 14.51
C VAL A 35 -16.62 -10.69 13.26
N LEU A 36 -16.06 -10.50 12.06
CA LEU A 36 -16.74 -10.83 10.82
C LEU A 36 -16.88 -12.36 10.61
N SER A 37 -15.96 -13.17 11.14
CA SER A 37 -16.11 -14.63 11.08
C SER A 37 -17.34 -15.13 11.85
N LYS A 38 -17.71 -14.48 12.96
CA LYS A 38 -18.94 -14.79 13.71
C LYS A 38 -20.22 -14.51 12.90
N LYS A 39 -20.12 -13.66 11.88
CA LYS A 39 -21.21 -13.38 10.92
C LYS A 39 -21.10 -14.20 9.63
N GLY A 40 -20.09 -15.04 9.49
CA GLY A 40 -19.82 -15.81 8.26
C GLY A 40 -19.30 -14.96 7.09
N LEU A 41 -18.77 -13.76 7.36
CA LEU A 41 -18.30 -12.79 6.38
C LEU A 41 -16.77 -12.77 6.23
N ALA A 42 -16.05 -13.54 7.02
CA ALA A 42 -14.60 -13.70 6.95
C ALA A 42 -14.18 -15.10 7.38
N LYS A 43 -12.95 -15.48 7.02
CA LYS A 43 -12.25 -16.59 7.63
C LYS A 43 -11.40 -16.05 8.78
N GLU A 44 -11.62 -16.58 9.98
CA GLU A 44 -10.87 -16.19 11.17
C GLU A 44 -9.37 -16.48 10.99
N ARG A 45 -8.54 -15.52 11.37
CA ARG A 45 -7.08 -15.63 11.48
C ARG A 45 -6.63 -14.85 12.70
N ASN A 46 -5.73 -15.43 13.47
CA ASN A 46 -5.13 -14.75 14.60
C ASN A 46 -3.90 -13.93 14.18
N VAL A 47 -3.35 -13.14 15.10
CA VAL A 47 -2.18 -12.26 14.85
C VAL A 47 -0.98 -13.06 14.32
N ASP A 48 -0.68 -14.22 14.91
CA ASP A 48 0.45 -15.07 14.52
C ASP A 48 0.28 -15.72 13.13
N GLU A 49 -0.94 -15.77 12.61
CA GLU A 49 -1.22 -16.23 11.25
C GLU A 49 -1.16 -15.10 10.23
N ILE A 50 -1.27 -13.85 10.67
CA ILE A 50 -1.10 -12.65 9.86
C ILE A 50 0.39 -12.33 9.78
N ASP A 51 1.08 -12.15 10.93
CA ASP A 51 2.52 -12.02 11.07
C ASP A 51 3.14 -13.42 11.12
N ASN A 52 3.30 -14.05 9.97
CA ASN A 52 3.65 -15.48 9.92
C ASN A 52 5.16 -15.75 9.83
N ALA A 53 5.99 -14.77 9.51
CA ALA A 53 7.43 -14.92 9.44
C ALA A 53 8.04 -15.12 10.85
N PRO A 54 9.04 -16.02 11.02
CA PRO A 54 9.67 -16.22 12.32
C PRO A 54 10.21 -14.93 12.95
N GLU A 55 10.79 -14.05 12.13
CA GLU A 55 11.35 -12.77 12.57
C GLU A 55 10.26 -11.78 13.03
N GLU A 56 9.08 -11.79 12.41
CA GLU A 56 7.93 -10.98 12.83
C GLU A 56 7.44 -11.39 14.21
N ARG A 57 7.31 -12.69 14.45
CA ARG A 57 6.89 -13.26 15.75
C ARG A 57 7.90 -13.01 16.86
N GLU A 58 9.20 -13.14 16.55
CA GLU A 58 10.27 -12.90 17.53
C GLU A 58 10.34 -11.44 17.94
N ARG A 59 10.15 -10.52 17.00
CA ARG A 59 10.23 -9.07 17.25
C ARG A 59 8.89 -8.45 17.65
N GLY A 60 7.76 -9.14 17.43
CA GLY A 60 6.41 -8.60 17.66
C GLY A 60 6.05 -7.43 16.73
N ILE A 61 6.64 -7.37 15.54
CA ILE A 61 6.40 -6.30 14.56
C ILE A 61 6.17 -6.88 13.17
N THR A 62 5.27 -6.28 12.40
CA THR A 62 5.05 -6.62 11.00
C THR A 62 6.21 -6.12 10.14
N ILE A 63 6.79 -6.99 9.33
CA ILE A 63 7.91 -6.72 8.42
C ILE A 63 7.43 -6.70 6.97
N ALA A 64 6.74 -7.75 6.54
CA ALA A 64 6.17 -7.89 5.21
C ALA A 64 4.68 -7.49 5.20
N THR A 65 4.18 -7.07 4.05
CA THR A 65 2.73 -6.87 3.88
C THR A 65 2.02 -8.22 3.94
N SER A 66 0.94 -8.32 4.72
CA SER A 66 0.07 -9.49 4.76
C SER A 66 -1.28 -9.17 4.13
N HIS A 67 -1.81 -10.13 3.35
CA HIS A 67 -3.09 -9.97 2.68
C HIS A 67 -4.13 -10.90 3.28
N CYS A 68 -5.31 -10.36 3.53
CA CYS A 68 -6.49 -11.14 3.91
C CYS A 68 -7.74 -10.62 3.21
N GLU A 69 -8.81 -11.43 3.22
CA GLU A 69 -10.09 -11.07 2.63
C GLU A 69 -11.22 -11.15 3.66
N TYR A 70 -12.19 -10.26 3.52
CA TYR A 70 -13.44 -10.28 4.26
C TYR A 70 -14.55 -9.54 3.50
N GLU A 71 -15.77 -9.66 3.95
CA GLU A 71 -16.92 -9.01 3.34
C GLU A 71 -17.67 -8.14 4.35
N SER A 72 -18.27 -7.06 3.84
CA SER A 72 -19.43 -6.42 4.46
C SER A 72 -20.71 -6.93 3.77
N ASP A 73 -21.85 -6.39 4.17
CA ASP A 73 -23.11 -6.71 3.49
C ASP A 73 -23.09 -6.25 2.02
N THR A 74 -22.34 -5.20 1.69
CA THR A 74 -22.34 -4.53 0.39
C THR A 74 -21.07 -4.74 -0.43
N ARG A 75 -19.91 -5.03 0.18
CA ARG A 75 -18.60 -5.04 -0.47
C ARG A 75 -17.77 -6.27 -0.11
N HIS A 76 -16.87 -6.64 -1.01
CA HIS A 76 -15.76 -7.55 -0.77
C HIS A 76 -14.48 -6.75 -0.59
N TYR A 77 -13.78 -6.96 0.52
CA TYR A 77 -12.54 -6.27 0.85
C TYR A 77 -11.33 -7.18 0.74
N ALA A 78 -10.31 -6.72 0.01
CA ALA A 78 -8.95 -7.18 0.19
C ALA A 78 -8.26 -6.24 1.18
N HIS A 79 -7.68 -6.78 2.23
CA HIS A 79 -7.03 -6.02 3.27
C HIS A 79 -5.52 -6.26 3.25
N VAL A 80 -4.76 -5.17 3.22
CA VAL A 80 -3.30 -5.18 3.28
C VAL A 80 -2.86 -4.70 4.65
N ASP A 81 -2.32 -5.58 5.48
CA ASP A 81 -1.70 -5.17 6.74
C ASP A 81 -0.29 -4.68 6.49
N CYS A 82 -0.02 -3.40 6.77
CA CYS A 82 1.24 -2.74 6.48
C CYS A 82 2.14 -2.66 7.70
N PRO A 83 3.48 -2.81 7.52
CA PRO A 83 4.43 -2.59 8.60
C PRO A 83 4.37 -1.16 9.12
N GLY A 84 4.58 -1.00 10.44
CA GLY A 84 4.62 0.31 11.10
C GLY A 84 6.01 0.87 11.29
N HIS A 85 7.04 0.04 11.27
CA HIS A 85 8.40 0.42 11.59
C HIS A 85 9.10 1.12 10.40
N ALA A 86 9.88 2.17 10.68
CA ALA A 86 10.56 2.98 9.66
C ALA A 86 11.51 2.17 8.74
N ASP A 87 12.12 1.10 9.25
CA ASP A 87 13.01 0.25 8.45
C ASP A 87 12.29 -0.49 7.32
N TYR A 88 10.97 -0.71 7.45
CA TYR A 88 10.15 -1.44 6.49
C TYR A 88 9.24 -0.55 5.65
N ILE A 89 9.53 0.75 5.60
CA ILE A 89 8.75 1.74 4.88
C ILE A 89 8.56 1.41 3.38
N LYS A 90 9.51 0.70 2.77
CA LYS A 90 9.40 0.20 1.41
C LYS A 90 8.18 -0.72 1.24
N ASN A 91 7.98 -1.62 2.20
CA ASN A 91 6.83 -2.53 2.19
C ASN A 91 5.53 -1.76 2.47
N MET A 92 5.58 -0.76 3.36
CA MET A 92 4.44 0.13 3.60
C MET A 92 4.05 0.90 2.34
N ILE A 93 5.00 1.50 1.61
CA ILE A 93 4.73 2.23 0.36
C ILE A 93 4.11 1.28 -0.69
N THR A 94 4.67 0.08 -0.84
CA THR A 94 4.13 -0.93 -1.76
C THR A 94 2.71 -1.35 -1.39
N GLY A 95 2.44 -1.57 -0.11
CA GLY A 95 1.10 -1.90 0.37
C GLY A 95 0.11 -0.74 0.17
N ALA A 96 0.52 0.49 0.54
CA ALA A 96 -0.32 1.68 0.39
C ALA A 96 -0.67 1.98 -1.08
N ALA A 97 0.24 1.72 -2.01
CA ALA A 97 -0.02 1.88 -3.45
C ALA A 97 -1.13 0.95 -3.99
N GLN A 98 -1.48 -0.10 -3.24
CA GLN A 98 -2.54 -1.03 -3.61
C GLN A 98 -3.92 -0.62 -3.08
N MET A 99 -3.99 0.36 -2.16
CA MET A 99 -5.21 0.69 -1.44
C MET A 99 -6.13 1.62 -2.24
N ASP A 100 -7.42 1.34 -2.18
CA ASP A 100 -8.51 2.23 -2.61
C ASP A 100 -8.99 3.10 -1.44
N GLY A 101 -8.56 2.78 -0.22
CA GLY A 101 -8.76 3.53 1.01
C GLY A 101 -7.89 2.97 2.13
N ALA A 102 -7.53 3.80 3.12
CA ALA A 102 -6.71 3.37 4.24
C ALA A 102 -7.45 3.47 5.58
N ILE A 103 -7.10 2.57 6.51
CA ILE A 103 -7.48 2.62 7.91
C ILE A 103 -6.26 3.14 8.68
N LEU A 104 -6.34 4.38 9.15
CA LEU A 104 -5.30 4.95 10.00
C LEU A 104 -5.53 4.52 11.44
N VAL A 105 -4.60 3.75 12.00
CA VAL A 105 -4.67 3.28 13.38
C VAL A 105 -3.80 4.17 14.27
N VAL A 106 -4.43 4.79 15.26
CA VAL A 106 -3.75 5.65 16.24
C VAL A 106 -4.07 5.16 17.65
N SER A 107 -3.07 5.00 18.48
CA SER A 107 -3.27 4.66 19.89
C SER A 107 -3.82 5.85 20.67
N ALA A 108 -4.87 5.64 21.47
CA ALA A 108 -5.43 6.66 22.35
C ALA A 108 -4.45 7.09 23.46
N THR A 109 -3.49 6.21 23.81
CA THR A 109 -2.49 6.50 24.85
C THR A 109 -1.33 7.36 24.35
N ASP A 110 -0.99 7.27 23.08
CA ASP A 110 0.23 7.84 22.50
C ASP A 110 -0.06 9.02 21.54
N GLY A 111 -1.28 9.05 20.96
CA GLY A 111 -1.63 10.01 19.93
C GLY A 111 -0.87 9.80 18.62
N PRO A 112 -0.87 10.81 17.70
CA PRO A 112 -0.14 10.75 16.44
C PRO A 112 1.37 10.81 16.67
N MET A 113 2.06 9.72 16.31
CA MET A 113 3.51 9.54 16.42
C MET A 113 4.22 9.82 15.08
N PRO A 114 5.57 9.87 15.03
CA PRO A 114 6.31 10.22 13.80
C PRO A 114 5.95 9.38 12.57
N GLN A 115 5.82 8.05 12.71
CA GLN A 115 5.42 7.21 11.57
C GLN A 115 3.94 7.42 11.18
N THR A 116 3.08 7.85 12.10
CA THR A 116 1.69 8.24 11.75
C THR A 116 1.71 9.34 10.69
N ARG A 117 2.52 10.38 10.92
CA ARG A 117 2.70 11.51 9.99
C ARG A 117 3.28 11.06 8.65
N GLU A 118 4.35 10.24 8.69
CA GLU A 118 5.01 9.72 7.49
C GLU A 118 4.04 8.83 6.67
N HIS A 119 3.24 7.99 7.33
CA HIS A 119 2.29 7.11 6.65
C HIS A 119 1.14 7.87 5.98
N ILE A 120 0.61 8.94 6.60
CA ILE A 120 -0.41 9.80 5.99
C ILE A 120 0.18 10.49 4.76
N LEU A 121 1.38 11.06 4.88
CA LEU A 121 2.09 11.68 3.77
C LEU A 121 2.28 10.70 2.61
N LEU A 122 2.79 9.51 2.89
CA LEU A 122 3.04 8.50 1.86
C LEU A 122 1.74 7.98 1.24
N ALA A 123 0.67 7.78 2.02
CA ALA A 123 -0.65 7.44 1.50
C ALA A 123 -1.14 8.51 0.50
N ARG A 124 -0.97 9.79 0.83
CA ARG A 124 -1.27 10.89 -0.09
C ARG A 124 -0.43 10.84 -1.36
N GLN A 125 0.87 10.55 -1.24
CA GLN A 125 1.81 10.45 -2.35
C GLN A 125 1.47 9.34 -3.33
N VAL A 126 1.12 8.14 -2.84
CA VAL A 126 0.74 7.01 -3.69
C VAL A 126 -0.69 7.12 -4.21
N GLY A 127 -1.45 8.15 -3.78
CA GLY A 127 -2.77 8.45 -4.30
C GLY A 127 -3.93 7.75 -3.61
N VAL A 128 -3.77 7.33 -2.35
CA VAL A 128 -4.90 6.82 -1.54
C VAL A 128 -5.98 7.91 -1.45
N PRO A 129 -7.21 7.66 -1.91
CA PRO A 129 -8.21 8.71 -2.05
C PRO A 129 -8.91 9.09 -0.74
N ALA A 130 -9.01 8.17 0.23
CA ALA A 130 -9.73 8.38 1.47
C ALA A 130 -9.10 7.62 2.65
N ILE A 131 -9.22 8.19 3.84
CA ILE A 131 -8.76 7.60 5.09
C ILE A 131 -9.93 7.54 6.07
N VAL A 132 -10.13 6.37 6.69
CA VAL A 132 -10.97 6.18 7.88
C VAL A 132 -10.04 5.97 9.07
N VAL A 133 -10.36 6.56 10.20
CA VAL A 133 -9.49 6.50 11.39
C VAL A 133 -10.06 5.53 12.41
N PHE A 134 -9.20 4.72 13.03
CA PHE A 134 -9.51 3.93 14.20
C PHE A 134 -8.61 4.35 15.36
N ILE A 135 -9.19 5.03 16.37
CA ILE A 135 -8.49 5.33 17.63
C ILE A 135 -8.58 4.10 18.52
N ASN A 136 -7.45 3.37 18.58
CA ASN A 136 -7.33 2.10 19.28
C ASN A 136 -6.89 2.28 20.75
N LYS A 137 -7.03 1.23 21.55
CA LYS A 137 -6.62 1.17 22.97
C LYS A 137 -7.36 2.16 23.88
N VAL A 138 -8.60 2.49 23.54
CA VAL A 138 -9.42 3.41 24.39
C VAL A 138 -9.71 2.82 25.78
N ASP A 139 -9.63 1.50 25.92
CA ASP A 139 -9.75 0.78 27.20
C ASP A 139 -8.57 1.01 28.15
N MET A 140 -7.48 1.61 27.68
CA MET A 140 -6.29 1.95 28.48
C MET A 140 -6.29 3.42 28.93
N VAL A 141 -7.31 4.21 28.57
CA VAL A 141 -7.41 5.64 28.89
C VAL A 141 -8.60 5.86 29.79
N ASP A 142 -8.35 6.34 31.01
CA ASP A 142 -9.39 6.60 32.00
C ASP A 142 -10.13 7.92 31.76
N ASP A 143 -9.44 8.90 31.14
CA ASP A 143 -9.98 10.24 30.88
C ASP A 143 -10.46 10.37 29.42
N PRO A 144 -11.78 10.49 29.19
CA PRO A 144 -12.31 10.67 27.85
C PRO A 144 -11.79 11.92 27.12
N GLU A 145 -11.41 12.99 27.86
CA GLU A 145 -10.90 14.23 27.25
C GLU A 145 -9.57 14.00 26.53
N LEU A 146 -8.75 13.03 26.98
CA LEU A 146 -7.53 12.66 26.27
C LEU A 146 -7.83 12.03 24.91
N VAL A 147 -8.88 11.23 24.80
CA VAL A 147 -9.30 10.64 23.52
C VAL A 147 -9.82 11.73 22.57
N ASP A 148 -10.56 12.73 23.10
CA ASP A 148 -11.02 13.88 22.32
C ASP A 148 -9.85 14.71 21.79
N LEU A 149 -8.79 14.89 22.60
CA LEU A 149 -7.57 15.57 22.18
C LEU A 149 -6.86 14.82 21.04
N VAL A 150 -6.69 13.51 21.18
CA VAL A 150 -6.09 12.66 20.13
C VAL A 150 -6.90 12.75 18.83
N GLU A 151 -8.23 12.74 18.91
CA GLU A 151 -9.08 12.91 17.74
C GLU A 151 -8.86 14.27 17.07
N ALA A 152 -8.79 15.36 17.84
CA ALA A 152 -8.55 16.70 17.31
C ALA A 152 -7.18 16.80 16.61
N GLU A 153 -6.13 16.23 17.20
CA GLU A 153 -4.79 16.19 16.60
C GLU A 153 -4.76 15.38 15.29
N VAL A 154 -5.49 14.25 15.23
CA VAL A 154 -5.58 13.44 14.02
C VAL A 154 -6.32 14.19 12.91
N ARG A 155 -7.41 14.90 13.21
CA ARG A 155 -8.14 15.73 12.24
C ARG A 155 -7.27 16.84 11.66
N GLU A 156 -6.54 17.57 12.51
CA GLU A 156 -5.59 18.60 12.10
C GLU A 156 -4.50 18.01 11.19
N LEU A 157 -3.96 16.86 11.57
CA LEU A 157 -2.92 16.18 10.82
C LEU A 157 -3.41 15.72 9.43
N LEU A 158 -4.61 15.16 9.33
CA LEU A 158 -5.22 14.79 8.05
C LEU A 158 -5.41 16.00 7.14
N SER A 159 -5.94 17.12 7.70
CA SER A 159 -6.15 18.36 6.96
C SER A 159 -4.83 18.96 6.48
N LYS A 160 -3.77 18.88 7.29
CA LYS A 160 -2.41 19.32 6.90
C LYS A 160 -1.87 18.58 5.66
N TYR A 161 -2.19 17.29 5.52
CA TYR A 161 -1.79 16.46 4.37
C TYR A 161 -2.86 16.36 3.28
N GLU A 162 -3.77 17.33 3.22
CA GLU A 162 -4.79 17.49 2.19
C GLU A 162 -5.82 16.32 2.10
N PHE A 163 -6.07 15.65 3.21
CA PHE A 163 -7.25 14.81 3.39
C PHE A 163 -8.36 15.64 4.05
N ASP A 164 -9.61 15.21 3.91
CA ASP A 164 -10.75 15.86 4.57
C ASP A 164 -10.79 15.51 6.06
N GLY A 165 -9.93 16.17 6.86
CA GLY A 165 -9.81 15.90 8.29
C GLY A 165 -11.06 16.27 9.07
N ASP A 166 -11.79 17.34 8.67
CA ASP A 166 -12.98 17.82 9.37
C ASP A 166 -14.13 16.80 9.30
N ASN A 167 -14.29 16.13 8.13
CA ASN A 167 -15.33 15.15 7.90
C ASN A 167 -14.83 13.70 7.97
N ALA A 168 -13.56 13.47 8.30
CA ALA A 168 -13.02 12.13 8.41
C ALA A 168 -13.83 11.28 9.40
N ALA A 169 -14.21 10.06 8.98
CA ALA A 169 -14.85 9.10 9.86
C ALA A 169 -13.81 8.58 10.87
N ILE A 170 -14.11 8.80 12.16
CA ILE A 170 -13.25 8.38 13.27
C ILE A 170 -14.03 7.44 14.18
N ILE A 171 -13.53 6.23 14.34
CA ILE A 171 -14.08 5.20 15.20
C ILE A 171 -13.16 5.05 16.41
N ARG A 172 -13.74 4.98 17.62
CA ARG A 172 -13.02 4.78 18.88
C ARG A 172 -13.30 3.37 19.38
N GLY A 173 -12.26 2.61 19.74
CA GLY A 173 -12.44 1.25 20.21
C GLY A 173 -11.18 0.60 20.76
N SER A 174 -11.31 -0.65 21.14
CA SER A 174 -10.21 -1.52 21.52
C SER A 174 -10.23 -2.77 20.66
N ALA A 175 -9.23 -2.90 19.78
CA ALA A 175 -9.07 -4.08 18.95
C ALA A 175 -8.85 -5.34 19.80
N LEU A 176 -8.14 -5.22 20.94
CA LEU A 176 -7.91 -6.33 21.85
C LEU A 176 -9.22 -6.82 22.49
N LYS A 177 -10.08 -5.91 22.96
CA LYS A 177 -11.39 -6.27 23.51
C LYS A 177 -12.31 -6.90 22.47
N ALA A 178 -12.22 -6.43 21.23
CA ALA A 178 -12.98 -7.01 20.12
C ALA A 178 -12.54 -8.45 19.78
N LEU A 179 -11.26 -8.79 19.96
CA LEU A 179 -10.75 -10.17 19.83
C LEU A 179 -11.24 -11.10 20.95
N GLU A 180 -11.58 -10.55 22.13
CA GLU A 180 -12.12 -11.30 23.26
C GLU A 180 -13.62 -11.54 23.14
N ALA A 181 -14.32 -10.88 22.20
CA ALA A 181 -15.77 -10.99 22.03
C ALA A 181 -16.16 -12.40 21.57
N GLY A 182 -17.10 -13.01 22.26
CA GLY A 182 -17.63 -14.34 21.92
C GLY A 182 -18.61 -14.31 20.75
N SER A 183 -19.27 -13.16 20.51
CA SER A 183 -20.21 -12.95 19.41
C SER A 183 -20.08 -11.56 18.80
N ALA A 184 -20.64 -11.38 17.60
CA ALA A 184 -20.64 -10.07 16.92
C ALA A 184 -21.65 -9.07 17.53
N GLU A 185 -22.58 -9.52 18.37
CA GLU A 185 -23.58 -8.71 19.05
C GLU A 185 -23.07 -8.11 20.36
N GLU A 186 -21.92 -8.54 20.86
CA GLU A 186 -21.33 -8.00 22.08
C GLU A 186 -20.87 -6.55 21.89
N GLU A 187 -20.97 -5.76 22.96
CA GLU A 187 -20.58 -4.34 22.92
C GLU A 187 -19.10 -4.16 22.52
N ALA A 188 -18.23 -5.10 22.91
CA ALA A 188 -16.82 -5.11 22.54
C ALA A 188 -16.57 -5.26 21.04
N ALA A 189 -17.48 -5.91 20.31
CA ALA A 189 -17.39 -6.08 18.86
C ALA A 189 -17.94 -4.87 18.08
N LYS A 190 -18.75 -4.03 18.71
CA LYS A 190 -19.42 -2.90 18.06
C LYS A 190 -18.47 -1.93 17.34
N PRO A 191 -17.31 -1.51 17.89
CA PRO A 191 -16.39 -0.64 17.17
C PRO A 191 -15.90 -1.20 15.85
N ILE A 192 -15.78 -2.53 15.73
CA ILE A 192 -15.40 -3.19 14.47
C ILE A 192 -16.54 -3.10 13.46
N LEU A 193 -17.78 -3.31 13.87
CA LEU A 193 -18.94 -3.17 12.99
C LEU A 193 -19.15 -1.71 12.55
N ASP A 194 -18.92 -0.76 13.46
CA ASP A 194 -18.97 0.68 13.15
C ASP A 194 -17.85 1.06 12.17
N LEU A 195 -16.64 0.48 12.31
CA LEU A 195 -15.55 0.65 11.36
C LEU A 195 -15.93 0.11 9.98
N MET A 196 -16.55 -1.08 9.90
CA MET A 196 -17.01 -1.64 8.62
C MET A 196 -18.05 -0.76 7.94
N ALA A 197 -19.01 -0.24 8.71
CA ALA A 197 -20.02 0.71 8.21
C ALA A 197 -19.35 2.02 7.72
N ALA A 198 -18.34 2.51 8.44
CA ALA A 198 -17.58 3.68 8.04
C ALA A 198 -16.78 3.45 6.75
N LEU A 199 -16.18 2.27 6.56
CA LEU A 199 -15.48 1.91 5.32
C LEU A 199 -16.47 1.87 4.14
N ASP A 200 -17.63 1.23 4.31
CA ASP A 200 -18.66 1.17 3.27
C ASP A 200 -19.16 2.57 2.86
N ALA A 201 -19.28 3.48 3.81
CA ALA A 201 -19.79 4.84 3.59
C ALA A 201 -18.75 5.83 3.04
N ASN A 202 -17.50 5.74 3.47
CA ASN A 202 -16.50 6.79 3.23
C ASN A 202 -15.41 6.43 2.21
N ILE A 203 -15.18 5.14 1.94
CA ILE A 203 -14.27 4.76 0.87
C ILE A 203 -15.06 4.79 -0.45
N PRO A 204 -14.65 5.63 -1.42
CA PRO A 204 -15.34 5.69 -2.71
C PRO A 204 -15.22 4.35 -3.45
N GLU A 205 -16.25 4.00 -4.24
CA GLU A 205 -16.13 2.85 -5.13
C GLU A 205 -15.07 3.16 -6.20
N PRO A 206 -14.02 2.32 -6.30
CA PRO A 206 -12.91 2.63 -7.18
C PRO A 206 -13.29 2.47 -8.65
N VAL A 207 -12.93 3.45 -9.46
CA VAL A 207 -13.05 3.36 -10.91
C VAL A 207 -11.94 2.44 -11.42
N ARG A 208 -12.32 1.34 -12.07
CA ARG A 208 -11.38 0.34 -12.61
C ARG A 208 -11.14 0.59 -14.09
N GLU A 209 -9.87 0.89 -14.45
CA GLU A 209 -9.46 1.15 -15.82
C GLU A 209 -9.26 -0.17 -16.60
N THR A 210 -10.33 -0.93 -16.80
CA THR A 210 -10.29 -2.24 -17.48
C THR A 210 -10.06 -2.13 -18.98
N ASP A 211 -10.34 -0.97 -19.59
CA ASP A 211 -10.18 -0.73 -21.04
C ASP A 211 -8.74 -0.43 -21.46
N LYS A 212 -7.87 -0.11 -20.48
CA LYS A 212 -6.45 0.13 -20.74
C LYS A 212 -5.68 -1.18 -20.91
N PRO A 213 -4.49 -1.14 -21.55
CA PRO A 213 -3.60 -2.30 -21.60
C PRO A 213 -3.25 -2.80 -20.20
N PHE A 214 -3.24 -4.14 -20.03
CA PHE A 214 -2.89 -4.79 -18.76
C PHE A 214 -1.55 -4.32 -18.20
N LEU A 215 -1.51 -4.05 -16.91
CA LEU A 215 -0.30 -3.73 -16.15
C LEU A 215 -0.47 -4.17 -14.69
N MET A 216 0.51 -4.89 -14.16
CA MET A 216 0.61 -5.33 -12.77
C MET A 216 2.06 -5.17 -12.27
N PRO A 217 2.33 -4.27 -11.31
CA PRO A 217 3.62 -4.21 -10.63
C PRO A 217 3.90 -5.50 -9.86
N VAL A 218 5.15 -5.99 -9.95
CA VAL A 218 5.60 -7.18 -9.22
C VAL A 218 5.83 -6.80 -7.75
N GLU A 219 5.13 -7.45 -6.86
CA GLU A 219 5.24 -7.26 -5.42
C GLU A 219 6.07 -8.37 -4.79
N ASP A 220 5.68 -9.62 -5.03
CA ASP A 220 6.36 -10.78 -4.47
C ASP A 220 6.44 -11.92 -5.48
N ILE A 221 7.37 -12.87 -5.26
CA ILE A 221 7.65 -13.94 -6.20
C ILE A 221 7.82 -15.24 -5.43
N PHE A 222 7.00 -16.23 -5.77
CA PHE A 222 7.00 -17.55 -5.15
C PHE A 222 7.34 -18.63 -6.17
N SER A 223 8.10 -19.62 -5.76
CA SER A 223 8.27 -20.86 -6.51
C SER A 223 7.40 -21.94 -5.88
N ILE A 224 6.46 -22.48 -6.64
CA ILE A 224 5.57 -23.56 -6.19
C ILE A 224 6.02 -24.85 -6.87
N GLU A 225 6.43 -25.84 -6.07
CA GLU A 225 6.88 -27.13 -6.55
C GLU A 225 5.82 -27.78 -7.44
N GLY A 226 6.21 -28.23 -8.63
CA GLY A 226 5.32 -28.84 -9.63
C GLY A 226 4.39 -27.87 -10.38
N ARG A 227 4.34 -26.59 -10.01
CA ARG A 227 3.48 -25.57 -10.67
C ARG A 227 4.28 -24.47 -11.38
N GLY A 228 5.46 -24.10 -10.86
CA GLY A 228 6.32 -23.07 -11.42
C GLY A 228 6.37 -21.79 -10.60
N THR A 229 6.70 -20.67 -11.25
CA THR A 229 6.83 -19.35 -10.63
C THR A 229 5.49 -18.63 -10.62
N VAL A 230 5.09 -18.17 -9.43
CA VAL A 230 3.94 -17.29 -9.22
C VAL A 230 4.43 -15.91 -8.87
N VAL A 231 3.94 -14.91 -9.57
CA VAL A 231 4.21 -13.48 -9.32
C VAL A 231 2.95 -12.84 -8.78
N THR A 232 3.04 -12.19 -7.63
CA THR A 232 1.92 -11.50 -7.00
C THR A 232 2.01 -10.00 -7.18
N GLY A 233 0.86 -9.36 -7.18
CA GLY A 233 0.71 -7.92 -7.20
C GLY A 233 -0.75 -7.50 -7.39
N ARG A 234 -1.02 -6.22 -7.23
CA ARG A 234 -2.30 -5.65 -7.62
C ARG A 234 -2.29 -5.32 -9.11
N ILE A 235 -3.30 -5.75 -9.84
CA ILE A 235 -3.50 -5.33 -11.23
C ILE A 235 -3.87 -3.84 -11.21
N GLU A 236 -2.96 -3.00 -11.73
CA GLU A 236 -3.12 -1.54 -11.75
C GLU A 236 -4.18 -1.12 -12.76
N ARG A 237 -4.15 -1.73 -13.94
CA ARG A 237 -5.08 -1.46 -15.05
C ARG A 237 -5.22 -2.65 -16.00
N GLY A 238 -6.26 -2.63 -16.81
CA GLY A 238 -6.53 -3.62 -17.85
C GLY A 238 -7.09 -4.94 -17.31
N VAL A 239 -7.07 -5.92 -18.21
CA VAL A 239 -7.50 -7.30 -17.97
C VAL A 239 -6.45 -8.23 -18.49
N VAL A 240 -6.20 -9.34 -17.79
CA VAL A 240 -5.32 -10.43 -18.24
C VAL A 240 -6.06 -11.75 -18.20
N ASN A 241 -5.87 -12.57 -19.23
CA ASN A 241 -6.51 -13.88 -19.38
C ASN A 241 -5.50 -15.02 -19.29
N ILE A 242 -6.00 -16.20 -18.92
CA ILE A 242 -5.19 -17.42 -18.99
C ILE A 242 -4.81 -17.68 -20.45
N ASN A 243 -3.55 -18.10 -20.67
CA ASN A 243 -2.87 -18.29 -21.97
C ASN A 243 -2.56 -16.98 -22.74
N GLU A 244 -2.67 -15.83 -22.12
CA GLU A 244 -2.25 -14.57 -22.70
C GLU A 244 -0.74 -14.37 -22.59
N GLU A 245 -0.10 -13.88 -23.67
CA GLU A 245 1.32 -13.48 -23.68
C GLU A 245 1.44 -12.12 -22.99
N ILE A 246 2.40 -12.00 -22.10
CA ILE A 246 2.76 -10.78 -21.39
C ILE A 246 4.26 -10.53 -21.43
N GLU A 247 4.68 -9.30 -21.16
CA GLU A 247 6.08 -8.90 -20.98
C GLU A 247 6.39 -8.62 -19.52
N ILE A 248 7.62 -8.94 -19.11
CA ILE A 248 8.24 -8.57 -17.85
C ILE A 248 9.17 -7.40 -18.13
N VAL A 249 8.86 -6.20 -17.61
CA VAL A 249 9.49 -4.95 -18.00
C VAL A 249 10.12 -4.24 -16.80
N GLY A 250 11.30 -3.64 -17.00
CA GLY A 250 12.03 -2.86 -16.00
C GLY A 250 13.19 -3.62 -15.35
N LEU A 251 14.15 -2.91 -14.79
CA LEU A 251 15.35 -3.37 -14.09
C LEU A 251 16.28 -4.24 -14.93
N ARG A 252 15.74 -5.15 -15.71
CA ARG A 252 16.44 -6.09 -16.61
C ARG A 252 15.95 -5.94 -18.04
N PRO A 253 16.62 -6.59 -19.02
CA PRO A 253 16.10 -6.67 -20.38
C PRO A 253 14.69 -7.26 -20.41
N THR A 254 13.79 -6.65 -21.17
CA THR A 254 12.42 -7.10 -21.30
C THR A 254 12.36 -8.54 -21.81
N SER A 255 11.58 -9.37 -21.14
CA SER A 255 11.34 -10.77 -21.50
C SER A 255 9.85 -11.04 -21.67
N LYS A 256 9.52 -12.11 -22.42
CA LYS A 256 8.15 -12.54 -22.68
C LYS A 256 7.84 -13.84 -21.99
N THR A 257 6.58 -13.97 -21.55
CA THR A 257 6.06 -15.20 -20.96
C THR A 257 4.57 -15.32 -21.22
N VAL A 258 3.97 -16.43 -20.80
CA VAL A 258 2.52 -16.69 -20.90
C VAL A 258 1.96 -16.96 -19.52
N VAL A 259 0.84 -16.35 -19.21
CA VAL A 259 0.07 -16.60 -17.99
C VAL A 259 -0.64 -17.95 -18.09
N THR A 260 -0.32 -18.88 -17.22
CA THR A 260 -0.91 -20.23 -17.21
C THR A 260 -1.96 -20.44 -16.15
N GLY A 261 -2.05 -19.54 -15.19
CA GLY A 261 -3.05 -19.55 -14.14
C GLY A 261 -3.14 -18.20 -13.43
N ILE A 262 -4.30 -17.91 -12.90
CA ILE A 262 -4.60 -16.69 -12.12
C ILE A 262 -5.29 -17.11 -10.85
N GLU A 263 -4.80 -16.65 -9.71
CA GLU A 263 -5.37 -16.97 -8.39
C GLU A 263 -5.49 -15.70 -7.56
N MET A 264 -6.53 -15.62 -6.74
CA MET A 264 -6.72 -14.58 -5.73
C MET A 264 -7.24 -15.25 -4.45
N PHE A 265 -6.57 -15.03 -3.31
CA PHE A 265 -6.90 -15.66 -2.01
C PHE A 265 -7.05 -17.20 -2.10
N ASN A 266 -6.14 -17.87 -2.79
CA ASN A 266 -6.14 -19.32 -3.04
C ASN A 266 -7.35 -19.84 -3.84
N LYS A 267 -8.11 -18.97 -4.48
CA LYS A 267 -9.20 -19.31 -5.40
C LYS A 267 -8.78 -19.01 -6.84
N SER A 268 -9.16 -19.88 -7.78
CA SER A 268 -8.85 -19.71 -9.19
C SER A 268 -9.73 -18.66 -9.85
N LEU A 269 -9.14 -17.88 -10.78
CA LEU A 269 -9.82 -16.91 -11.63
C LEU A 269 -9.66 -17.30 -13.10
N GLY A 270 -10.71 -17.11 -13.91
CA GLY A 270 -10.62 -17.22 -15.37
C GLY A 270 -9.90 -16.04 -16.01
N GLU A 271 -10.06 -14.85 -15.41
CA GLU A 271 -9.43 -13.59 -15.81
C GLU A 271 -9.09 -12.75 -14.59
N GLY A 272 -7.99 -11.98 -14.66
CA GLY A 272 -7.61 -10.95 -13.69
C GLY A 272 -7.97 -9.58 -14.22
N LYS A 273 -8.54 -8.72 -13.36
CA LYS A 273 -8.99 -7.36 -13.73
C LYS A 273 -8.32 -6.30 -12.87
N ALA A 274 -8.28 -5.07 -13.38
CA ALA A 274 -7.84 -3.91 -12.62
C ALA A 274 -8.48 -3.90 -11.22
N GLY A 275 -7.65 -3.76 -10.20
CA GLY A 275 -8.02 -3.81 -8.79
C GLY A 275 -7.83 -5.16 -8.10
N ASP A 276 -7.70 -6.26 -8.83
CA ASP A 276 -7.47 -7.58 -8.21
C ASP A 276 -6.05 -7.69 -7.62
N ASN A 277 -5.95 -8.22 -6.41
CA ASN A 277 -4.67 -8.68 -5.84
C ASN A 277 -4.46 -10.13 -6.29
N ALA A 278 -3.75 -10.30 -7.39
CA ALA A 278 -3.64 -11.58 -8.08
C ALA A 278 -2.25 -12.18 -8.01
N GLY A 279 -2.20 -13.52 -7.96
CA GLY A 279 -1.02 -14.30 -8.25
C GLY A 279 -1.11 -14.86 -9.67
N LEU A 280 -0.16 -14.50 -10.53
CA LEU A 280 -0.07 -14.97 -11.90
C LEU A 280 0.98 -16.08 -12.01
N LEU A 281 0.56 -17.25 -12.47
CA LEU A 281 1.46 -18.38 -12.75
C LEU A 281 2.07 -18.19 -14.14
N LEU A 282 3.40 -18.12 -14.21
CA LEU A 282 4.14 -17.81 -15.44
C LEU A 282 4.83 -19.04 -16.02
N ARG A 283 4.71 -19.23 -17.35
CA ARG A 283 5.30 -20.35 -18.07
C ARG A 283 6.79 -20.15 -18.30
N GLY A 284 7.61 -21.14 -17.90
CA GLY A 284 9.03 -21.20 -18.25
C GLY A 284 9.90 -20.12 -17.59
N ILE A 285 9.36 -19.40 -16.61
CA ILE A 285 10.07 -18.38 -15.82
C ILE A 285 10.50 -19.00 -14.51
N LYS A 286 11.76 -18.80 -14.12
CA LYS A 286 12.27 -19.17 -12.81
C LYS A 286 12.17 -17.97 -11.86
N LYS A 287 12.21 -18.25 -10.55
CA LYS A 287 12.14 -17.19 -9.54
C LYS A 287 13.23 -16.13 -9.70
N GLU A 288 14.43 -16.54 -10.10
CA GLU A 288 15.58 -15.66 -10.34
C GLU A 288 15.49 -14.80 -11.62
N ASP A 289 14.55 -15.09 -12.51
CA ASP A 289 14.33 -14.33 -13.76
C ASP A 289 13.44 -13.11 -13.58
N VAL A 290 12.72 -13.04 -12.44
CA VAL A 290 11.82 -11.94 -12.10
C VAL A 290 12.24 -11.34 -10.77
N GLU A 291 12.12 -10.04 -10.63
CA GLU A 291 12.37 -9.36 -9.34
C GLU A 291 11.33 -8.30 -9.03
N ARG A 292 11.15 -8.05 -7.73
CA ARG A 292 10.27 -6.99 -7.23
C ARG A 292 10.69 -5.64 -7.85
N GLY A 293 9.71 -4.88 -8.32
CA GLY A 293 9.93 -3.60 -8.97
C GLY A 293 9.83 -3.63 -10.49
N GLN A 294 9.87 -4.82 -11.10
CA GLN A 294 9.45 -4.98 -12.49
C GLN A 294 7.93 -4.87 -12.59
N VAL A 295 7.42 -4.79 -13.82
CA VAL A 295 5.99 -4.86 -14.09
C VAL A 295 5.69 -5.99 -15.08
N LEU A 296 4.54 -6.64 -14.90
CA LEU A 296 3.95 -7.51 -15.91
C LEU A 296 2.98 -6.65 -16.73
N ALA A 297 3.13 -6.68 -18.05
CA ALA A 297 2.38 -5.79 -18.92
C ALA A 297 1.98 -6.45 -20.23
N LYS A 298 0.95 -5.90 -20.88
CA LYS A 298 0.62 -6.27 -22.26
C LYS A 298 1.80 -5.94 -23.16
N PRO A 299 2.20 -6.82 -24.10
CA PRO A 299 3.35 -6.60 -24.96
C PRO A 299 3.35 -5.22 -25.63
N GLY A 300 4.46 -4.48 -25.49
CA GLY A 300 4.67 -3.16 -26.09
C GLY A 300 3.85 -2.01 -25.47
N SER A 301 3.15 -2.23 -24.35
CA SER A 301 2.31 -1.19 -23.72
C SER A 301 3.04 -0.26 -22.76
N ILE A 302 4.21 -0.65 -22.29
CA ILE A 302 5.08 0.17 -21.44
C ILE A 302 6.54 -0.15 -21.74
N THR A 303 7.42 0.83 -21.57
CA THR A 303 8.86 0.70 -21.78
C THR A 303 9.64 1.09 -20.53
N PRO A 304 10.85 0.51 -20.33
CA PRO A 304 11.71 0.91 -19.23
C PRO A 304 12.50 2.17 -19.59
N HIS A 305 12.68 3.06 -18.63
CA HIS A 305 13.33 4.35 -18.80
C HIS A 305 14.36 4.61 -17.71
N THR A 306 15.40 5.40 -18.03
CA THR A 306 16.45 5.79 -17.10
C THR A 306 16.52 7.28 -16.83
N GLU A 307 15.91 8.11 -17.68
CA GLU A 307 15.96 9.56 -17.53
C GLU A 307 14.57 10.18 -17.72
N PHE A 308 14.16 11.02 -16.77
CA PHE A 308 12.87 11.72 -16.82
C PHE A 308 12.94 13.10 -16.16
N GLU A 309 12.01 13.98 -16.51
CA GLU A 309 11.73 15.24 -15.82
C GLU A 309 10.61 14.99 -14.80
N GLY A 310 10.77 15.50 -13.60
CA GLY A 310 9.75 15.44 -12.55
C GLY A 310 9.54 16.81 -11.91
N GLU A 311 8.29 17.15 -11.62
CA GLU A 311 7.94 18.22 -10.71
C GLU A 311 7.97 17.68 -9.28
N VAL A 312 8.82 18.26 -8.43
CA VAL A 312 9.18 17.71 -7.12
C VAL A 312 8.96 18.74 -6.04
N TYR A 313 8.31 18.35 -4.95
CA TYR A 313 8.25 19.09 -3.71
C TYR A 313 9.23 18.50 -2.70
N ILE A 314 10.07 19.33 -2.10
CA ILE A 314 11.06 18.94 -1.09
C ILE A 314 10.47 19.22 0.30
N LEU A 315 10.31 18.17 1.09
CA LEU A 315 9.72 18.24 2.42
C LEU A 315 10.56 19.09 3.37
N THR A 316 9.88 19.93 4.16
CA THR A 316 10.49 20.71 5.22
C THR A 316 10.87 19.84 6.43
N LYS A 317 11.65 20.42 7.36
CA LYS A 317 11.99 19.75 8.64
C LYS A 317 10.75 19.42 9.46
N GLU A 318 9.77 20.32 9.49
CA GLU A 318 8.52 20.15 10.23
C GLU A 318 7.66 19.01 9.66
N GLU A 319 7.84 18.73 8.37
CA GLU A 319 7.20 17.59 7.68
C GLU A 319 7.98 16.29 7.80
N GLY A 320 9.07 16.27 8.57
CA GLY A 320 9.95 15.11 8.73
C GLY A 320 11.02 14.97 7.65
N GLY A 321 11.09 15.93 6.72
CA GLY A 321 12.04 15.97 5.62
C GLY A 321 13.43 16.49 5.98
N ARG A 322 14.06 17.18 5.03
CA ARG A 322 15.40 17.75 5.18
C ARG A 322 15.38 19.06 5.98
N HIS A 323 16.50 19.36 6.62
CA HIS A 323 16.77 20.65 7.28
C HIS A 323 17.90 21.43 6.59
N THR A 324 18.52 20.84 5.56
CA THR A 324 19.60 21.45 4.78
C THR A 324 19.29 21.37 3.30
N PRO A 325 19.76 22.34 2.49
CA PRO A 325 19.64 22.26 1.05
C PRO A 325 20.43 21.07 0.49
N PHE A 326 20.11 20.68 -0.74
CA PHE A 326 20.97 19.81 -1.53
C PHE A 326 21.49 20.52 -2.77
N PHE A 327 22.61 20.05 -3.28
CA PHE A 327 23.38 20.64 -4.35
C PHE A 327 23.49 19.69 -5.54
N LYS A 328 24.12 20.15 -6.61
CA LYS A 328 24.46 19.33 -7.78
C LYS A 328 25.16 18.04 -7.37
N GLY A 329 24.76 16.93 -7.98
CA GLY A 329 25.31 15.60 -7.68
C GLY A 329 24.61 14.87 -6.53
N TYR A 330 23.47 15.38 -6.07
CA TYR A 330 22.63 14.69 -5.08
C TYR A 330 22.07 13.38 -5.64
N LYS A 331 22.23 12.27 -4.90
CA LYS A 331 21.88 10.92 -5.33
C LYS A 331 21.02 10.20 -4.29
N PRO A 332 19.73 10.56 -4.16
CA PRO A 332 18.80 9.87 -3.28
C PRO A 332 18.26 8.58 -3.90
N GLN A 333 17.40 7.89 -3.15
CA GLN A 333 16.58 6.79 -3.65
C GLN A 333 15.22 7.30 -4.14
N PHE A 334 14.81 6.83 -5.30
CA PHE A 334 13.51 7.08 -5.91
C PHE A 334 12.64 5.84 -5.75
N TYR A 335 11.51 6.00 -5.08
CA TYR A 335 10.50 4.96 -4.87
C TYR A 335 9.43 5.11 -5.93
N ILE A 336 9.36 4.13 -6.81
CA ILE A 336 8.51 4.11 -8.00
C ILE A 336 7.75 2.79 -8.02
N ARG A 337 6.42 2.80 -7.86
CA ARG A 337 5.60 1.58 -7.68
C ARG A 337 6.19 0.69 -6.56
N THR A 338 6.62 -0.51 -6.90
CA THR A 338 7.16 -1.50 -5.95
C THR A 338 8.68 -1.52 -5.86
N THR A 339 9.39 -0.64 -6.59
CA THR A 339 10.85 -0.56 -6.60
C THR A 339 11.39 0.68 -5.92
N ASP A 340 12.64 0.60 -5.50
CA ASP A 340 13.49 1.73 -5.13
C ASP A 340 14.77 1.69 -5.97
N VAL A 341 15.10 2.80 -6.61
CA VAL A 341 16.28 2.95 -7.46
C VAL A 341 17.02 4.22 -7.11
N THR A 342 18.34 4.13 -6.96
CA THR A 342 19.17 5.32 -6.80
C THR A 342 19.16 6.13 -8.10
N GLY A 343 19.01 7.44 -7.99
CA GLY A 343 19.08 8.34 -9.15
C GLY A 343 19.86 9.61 -8.82
N GLU A 344 20.51 10.16 -9.81
CA GLU A 344 21.16 11.45 -9.73
C GLU A 344 20.18 12.56 -10.10
N VAL A 345 20.09 13.58 -9.24
CA VAL A 345 19.32 14.79 -9.49
C VAL A 345 20.17 15.79 -10.27
N ILE A 346 19.67 16.22 -11.43
CA ILE A 346 20.30 17.21 -12.29
C ILE A 346 19.52 18.52 -12.12
N LEU A 347 20.17 19.51 -11.51
CA LEU A 347 19.58 20.82 -11.30
C LEU A 347 19.47 21.61 -12.61
N PRO A 348 18.39 22.41 -12.78
CA PRO A 348 18.28 23.34 -13.91
C PRO A 348 19.46 24.34 -14.00
N GLU A 349 19.73 24.85 -15.20
CA GLU A 349 20.76 25.88 -15.39
C GLU A 349 20.44 27.09 -14.51
N GLY A 350 21.48 27.61 -13.82
CA GLY A 350 21.38 28.76 -12.92
C GLY A 350 20.88 28.40 -11.50
N THR A 351 20.53 27.15 -11.22
CA THR A 351 20.18 26.69 -9.87
C THR A 351 21.39 26.03 -9.23
N GLU A 352 21.88 26.60 -8.14
CA GLU A 352 23.03 26.06 -7.39
C GLU A 352 22.59 25.07 -6.31
N MET A 353 21.42 25.28 -5.70
CA MET A 353 20.87 24.48 -4.61
C MET A 353 19.36 24.47 -4.61
N VAL A 354 18.78 23.49 -3.91
CA VAL A 354 17.33 23.37 -3.68
C VAL A 354 17.11 23.31 -2.17
N MET A 355 16.17 24.12 -1.69
CA MET A 355 15.85 24.25 -0.27
C MET A 355 14.69 23.32 0.14
N PRO A 356 14.65 22.88 1.40
CA PRO A 356 13.41 22.31 1.95
C PRO A 356 12.24 23.31 1.81
N GLY A 357 11.09 22.82 1.33
CA GLY A 357 9.92 23.63 1.01
C GLY A 357 9.81 24.08 -0.44
N ASP A 358 10.84 23.87 -1.24
CA ASP A 358 10.79 24.23 -2.66
C ASP A 358 9.96 23.24 -3.48
N THR A 359 9.20 23.78 -4.44
CA THR A 359 8.65 23.03 -5.57
C THR A 359 9.43 23.35 -6.83
N ILE A 360 10.03 22.35 -7.44
CA ILE A 360 10.96 22.55 -8.55
C ILE A 360 10.86 21.43 -9.59
N LYS A 361 11.10 21.77 -10.85
CA LYS A 361 11.30 20.77 -11.92
C LYS A 361 12.75 20.31 -11.94
N LEU A 362 12.96 19.03 -11.88
CA LEU A 362 14.25 18.37 -11.84
C LEU A 362 14.36 17.33 -12.95
N ASN A 363 15.53 17.23 -13.56
CA ASN A 363 15.85 16.07 -14.37
C ASN A 363 16.48 15.00 -13.47
N ILE A 364 15.98 13.77 -13.59
CA ILE A 364 16.40 12.63 -12.77
C ILE A 364 17.00 11.57 -13.69
N LYS A 365 18.18 11.08 -13.31
CA LYS A 365 18.86 10.00 -14.01
C LYS A 365 19.01 8.80 -13.08
N LEU A 366 18.23 7.76 -13.33
CA LEU A 366 18.24 6.51 -12.56
C LEU A 366 19.44 5.65 -12.96
N ILE A 367 19.98 4.87 -12.00
CA ILE A 367 21.07 3.93 -12.25
C ILE A 367 20.60 2.63 -12.96
N SER A 368 19.31 2.34 -12.90
CA SER A 368 18.68 1.17 -13.53
C SER A 368 17.41 1.58 -14.27
N PRO A 369 17.07 0.92 -15.38
CA PRO A 369 15.85 1.22 -16.11
C PRO A 369 14.61 0.79 -15.34
N VAL A 370 13.61 1.65 -15.25
CA VAL A 370 12.34 1.40 -14.54
C VAL A 370 11.19 1.57 -15.52
N ALA A 371 10.20 0.67 -15.46
CA ALA A 371 8.97 0.81 -16.23
C ALA A 371 8.19 2.04 -15.74
N MET A 372 8.15 3.09 -16.55
CA MET A 372 7.59 4.40 -16.20
C MET A 372 6.75 4.97 -17.34
N GLU A 373 5.89 5.92 -16.97
CA GLU A 373 5.08 6.74 -17.87
C GLU A 373 4.86 8.13 -17.28
N GLU A 374 4.50 9.08 -18.12
CA GLU A 374 4.16 10.45 -17.69
C GLU A 374 2.91 10.43 -16.78
N GLY A 375 2.90 11.32 -15.79
CA GLY A 375 1.86 11.38 -14.75
C GLY A 375 2.10 10.46 -13.55
N MET A 376 3.12 9.60 -13.60
CA MET A 376 3.40 8.69 -12.50
C MET A 376 4.02 9.41 -11.30
N ARG A 377 3.52 9.11 -10.10
CA ARG A 377 4.03 9.65 -8.84
C ARG A 377 5.23 8.85 -8.34
N PHE A 378 6.12 9.52 -7.62
CA PHE A 378 7.26 8.91 -6.95
C PHE A 378 7.60 9.63 -5.65
N ALA A 379 8.23 8.90 -4.73
CA ALA A 379 8.79 9.46 -3.51
C ALA A 379 10.32 9.49 -3.58
N ILE A 380 10.92 10.47 -2.90
CA ILE A 380 12.38 10.61 -2.77
C ILE A 380 12.76 10.34 -1.31
N ARG A 381 13.72 9.46 -1.10
CA ARG A 381 14.17 9.08 0.25
C ARG A 381 15.68 9.18 0.40
N GLU A 382 16.10 9.56 1.59
CA GLU A 382 17.50 9.64 2.00
C GLU A 382 17.65 9.28 3.48
N GLY A 383 18.60 8.42 3.80
CA GLY A 383 18.92 8.07 5.19
C GLY A 383 17.71 7.52 5.99
N GLY A 384 16.84 6.74 5.33
CA GLY A 384 15.64 6.17 5.96
C GLY A 384 14.45 7.13 6.11
N ARG A 385 14.53 8.36 5.55
CA ARG A 385 13.46 9.38 5.64
C ARG A 385 12.94 9.73 4.25
N THR A 386 11.64 10.02 4.14
CA THR A 386 11.06 10.64 2.97
C THR A 386 11.44 12.13 2.97
N VAL A 387 12.12 12.57 1.91
CA VAL A 387 12.66 13.95 1.80
C VAL A 387 12.01 14.74 0.68
N GLY A 388 11.21 14.09 -0.15
CA GLY A 388 10.48 14.76 -1.23
C GLY A 388 9.54 13.81 -1.93
N ALA A 389 8.73 14.39 -2.78
CA ALA A 389 7.78 13.68 -3.62
C ALA A 389 7.56 14.42 -4.92
N GLY A 390 7.22 13.69 -5.96
CA GLY A 390 7.02 14.31 -7.25
C GLY A 390 6.16 13.50 -8.21
N VAL A 391 5.94 14.09 -9.36
CA VAL A 391 5.23 13.49 -10.50
C VAL A 391 6.15 13.54 -11.72
N CYS A 392 6.24 12.44 -12.45
CA CYS A 392 6.94 12.39 -13.73
C CYS A 392 6.17 13.25 -14.76
N THR A 393 6.77 14.32 -15.21
CA THR A 393 6.14 15.24 -16.18
C THR A 393 6.52 14.93 -17.62
N LYS A 394 7.68 14.30 -17.82
CA LYS A 394 8.17 13.96 -19.14
C LYS A 394 9.21 12.83 -19.10
N ILE A 395 9.11 11.89 -20.00
CA ILE A 395 10.15 10.88 -20.23
C ILE A 395 11.22 11.46 -21.17
N LEU A 396 12.49 11.30 -20.80
CA LEU A 396 13.62 11.81 -21.58
C LEU A 396 14.42 10.70 -22.28
N LYS A 397 14.59 9.52 -21.60
CA LYS A 397 15.32 8.37 -22.19
C LYS A 397 14.88 7.06 -21.56
#